data_e2d60d8e4118b5ac60c42966bbac3f37
#
_entry.id   e2d60d8e4118b5ac60c42966bbac3f37
#
_cell.length_a   1.000
_cell.length_b   1.000
_cell.length_c   1.000
_cell.angle_alpha   90.00
_cell.angle_beta   90.00
_cell.angle_gamma   90.00
#
_symmetry.space_group_name_H-M   'P 1'
#
loop_
_entity.id
_entity.type
_entity.pdbx_description
1 polymer ?
#
loop_
_entity_poly.entity_id
_entity_poly.type
_entity_poly.pdbx_seq_one_letter_code
_entity_poly.pdbx_strand_id
1 'polypeptide(L)'
;RGLGDVYKRQELKNGTARQWLSTAGDNTLVALAGKLTPYTIIFFALCMLMNTILFKFVGVPLNGSVPLLFASGLVFVLAYQAIGVAISVLLSNLRLSLSIGGGYSVLAFTFSGLTFPFLAMDLPVRIIGYVFPLTYYVDIFIDQAMRGAPPVYTINYLGYMSVFILLPVVLLPRLKRICTDEKYWGRL
;
A
#
# COMPACT_ATOMS: atom_id res chain seq x y z
N ARG A 1 -21.74 10.15 -11.03
CA ARG A 1 -21.72 10.22 -9.55
C ARG A 1 -21.56 8.79 -9.06
N GLY A 2 -20.34 8.41 -8.68
CA GLY A 2 -20.00 7.01 -8.39
C GLY A 2 -20.63 6.51 -7.09
N LEU A 3 -21.09 5.26 -7.12
CA LEU A 3 -21.66 4.52 -5.97
C LEU A 3 -20.79 4.63 -4.70
N GLY A 4 -19.46 4.72 -4.83
CA GLY A 4 -18.55 4.88 -3.70
C GLY A 4 -18.72 6.21 -2.94
N ASP A 5 -19.09 7.29 -3.59
CA ASP A 5 -19.38 8.59 -2.96
C ASP A 5 -20.66 8.53 -2.10
N VAL A 6 -21.65 7.75 -2.52
CA VAL A 6 -22.91 7.57 -1.81
C VAL A 6 -22.69 6.76 -0.53
N TYR A 7 -21.91 5.69 -0.57
CA TYR A 7 -21.65 4.83 0.59
C TYR A 7 -20.83 5.54 1.67
N LYS A 8 -19.79 6.29 1.31
CA LYS A 8 -19.01 7.05 2.30
C LYS A 8 -19.78 8.24 2.88
N ARG A 9 -20.62 8.90 2.08
CA ARG A 9 -21.55 9.93 2.58
C ARG A 9 -22.54 9.36 3.56
N GLN A 10 -23.02 8.14 3.34
CA GLN A 10 -23.94 7.46 4.24
C GLN A 10 -23.26 7.06 5.55
N GLU A 11 -22.06 6.51 5.52
CA GLU A 11 -21.32 6.11 6.73
C GLU A 11 -20.99 7.32 7.64
N LEU A 12 -20.56 8.45 7.08
CA LEU A 12 -20.29 9.66 7.84
C LEU A 12 -21.58 10.42 8.22
N LYS A 13 -22.64 10.40 7.40
CA LYS A 13 -23.95 11.01 7.71
C LYS A 13 -24.76 10.24 8.74
N ASN A 14 -24.66 8.91 8.75
CA ASN A 14 -25.51 8.07 9.60
C ASN A 14 -24.82 7.69 10.94
N GLY A 15 -23.66 8.24 11.27
CA GLY A 15 -22.93 7.91 12.49
C GLY A 15 -22.33 6.50 12.51
N THR A 16 -22.33 5.78 11.37
CA THR A 16 -21.79 4.43 11.26
C THR A 16 -20.27 4.41 11.47
N ALA A 17 -19.56 5.52 11.24
CA ALA A 17 -18.16 5.67 11.61
C ALA A 17 -17.96 5.53 13.12
N ARG A 18 -18.91 6.00 13.91
CA ARG A 18 -18.91 5.86 15.38
C ARG A 18 -19.28 4.44 15.81
N GLN A 19 -20.24 3.81 15.12
CA GLN A 19 -20.60 2.41 15.34
C GLN A 19 -19.45 1.45 14.98
N TRP A 20 -18.75 1.71 13.87
CA TRP A 20 -17.58 0.96 13.48
C TRP A 20 -16.46 1.03 14.54
N LEU A 21 -16.22 2.20 15.14
CA LEU A 21 -15.23 2.37 16.21
C LEU A 21 -15.68 1.68 17.51
N SER A 22 -16.97 1.77 17.87
CA SER A 22 -17.53 1.11 19.08
C SER A 22 -17.51 -0.42 18.98
N THR A 23 -17.76 -0.97 17.79
CA THR A 23 -17.67 -2.42 17.55
C THR A 23 -16.25 -2.96 17.74
N ALA A 24 -15.23 -2.13 17.54
CA ALA A 24 -13.83 -2.48 17.77
C ALA A 24 -13.33 -2.12 19.18
N GLY A 25 -14.22 -1.86 20.14
CA GLY A 25 -13.86 -1.48 21.50
C GLY A 25 -13.09 -0.18 21.61
N ASP A 26 -13.42 0.82 20.77
CA ASP A 26 -12.76 2.12 20.65
C ASP A 26 -11.26 2.06 20.26
N ASN A 27 -10.78 0.87 19.84
CA ASN A 27 -9.43 0.69 19.37
C ASN A 27 -9.36 0.91 17.85
N THR A 28 -8.86 2.08 17.46
CA THR A 28 -8.76 2.50 16.05
C THR A 28 -7.88 1.57 15.21
N LEU A 29 -6.85 0.95 15.82
CA LEU A 29 -5.99 -0.03 15.14
C LEU A 29 -6.77 -1.29 14.77
N VAL A 30 -7.51 -1.86 15.73
CA VAL A 30 -8.32 -3.07 15.51
C VAL A 30 -9.39 -2.82 14.47
N ALA A 31 -10.06 -1.66 14.56
CA ALA A 31 -11.05 -1.23 13.60
C ALA A 31 -10.46 -1.13 12.18
N LEU A 32 -9.30 -0.47 12.05
CA LEU A 32 -8.62 -0.31 10.76
C LEU A 32 -8.16 -1.66 10.19
N ALA A 33 -7.52 -2.49 11.02
CA ALA A 33 -7.06 -3.83 10.62
C ALA A 33 -8.22 -4.70 10.14
N GLY A 34 -9.33 -4.75 10.89
CA GLY A 34 -10.53 -5.50 10.48
C GLY A 34 -11.09 -5.05 9.14
N LYS A 35 -11.09 -3.73 8.87
CA LYS A 35 -11.56 -3.18 7.59
C LYS A 35 -10.59 -3.46 6.44
N LEU A 36 -9.29 -3.50 6.68
CA LEU A 36 -8.28 -3.72 5.66
C LEU A 36 -8.07 -5.20 5.34
N THR A 37 -8.30 -6.11 6.28
CA THR A 37 -8.06 -7.56 6.12
C THR A 37 -8.68 -8.15 4.85
N PRO A 38 -9.97 -7.96 4.51
CA PRO A 38 -10.53 -8.53 3.29
C PRO A 38 -9.84 -8.01 2.03
N TYR A 39 -9.48 -6.73 2.00
CA TYR A 39 -8.75 -6.14 0.87
C TYR A 39 -7.32 -6.68 0.80
N THR A 40 -6.66 -6.89 1.94
CA THR A 40 -5.33 -7.51 1.99
C THR A 40 -5.35 -8.89 1.36
N ILE A 41 -6.33 -9.72 1.70
CA ILE A 41 -6.47 -11.08 1.15
C ILE A 41 -6.67 -11.01 -0.37
N ILE A 42 -7.55 -10.15 -0.86
CA ILE A 42 -7.84 -10.00 -2.29
C ILE A 42 -6.59 -9.52 -3.05
N PHE A 43 -5.96 -8.45 -2.60
CA PHE A 43 -4.79 -7.90 -3.27
C PHE A 43 -3.57 -8.82 -3.19
N PHE A 44 -3.41 -9.53 -2.08
CA PHE A 44 -2.37 -10.53 -1.96
C PHE A 44 -2.61 -11.72 -2.91
N ALA A 45 -3.85 -12.20 -3.02
CA ALA A 45 -4.21 -13.24 -3.98
C ALA A 45 -3.95 -12.80 -5.42
N LEU A 46 -4.30 -11.55 -5.77
CA LEU A 46 -3.99 -10.98 -7.09
C LEU A 46 -2.48 -10.86 -7.33
N CYS A 47 -1.71 -10.43 -6.33
CA CYS A 47 -0.26 -10.38 -6.42
C CYS A 47 0.33 -11.77 -6.68
N MET A 48 -0.13 -12.79 -5.97
CA MET A 48 0.29 -14.18 -6.16
C MET A 48 -0.12 -14.73 -7.53
N LEU A 49 -1.31 -14.40 -8.00
CA LEU A 49 -1.77 -14.74 -9.33
C LEU A 49 -0.86 -14.15 -10.42
N MET A 50 -0.52 -12.85 -10.30
CA MET A 50 0.40 -12.19 -11.23
C MET A 50 1.79 -12.83 -11.22
N ASN A 51 2.35 -13.10 -10.05
CA ASN A 51 3.62 -13.83 -9.95
C ASN A 51 3.55 -15.22 -10.59
N THR A 52 2.45 -15.95 -10.40
CA THR A 52 2.25 -17.26 -11.01
C THR A 52 2.21 -17.18 -12.54
N ILE A 53 1.54 -16.16 -13.08
CA ILE A 53 1.51 -15.89 -14.52
C ILE A 53 2.92 -15.61 -15.03
N LEU A 54 3.69 -14.76 -14.36
CA LEU A 54 5.05 -14.42 -14.76
C LEU A 54 5.96 -15.65 -14.77
N PHE A 55 5.90 -16.51 -13.77
CA PHE A 55 6.79 -17.67 -13.67
C PHE A 55 6.34 -18.83 -14.58
N LYS A 56 5.04 -19.14 -14.67
CA LYS A 56 4.54 -20.29 -15.43
C LYS A 56 4.26 -20.00 -16.89
N PHE A 57 3.71 -18.81 -17.21
CA PHE A 57 3.27 -18.50 -18.57
C PHE A 57 4.27 -17.66 -19.34
N VAL A 58 4.88 -16.67 -18.68
CA VAL A 58 5.91 -15.83 -19.32
C VAL A 58 7.28 -16.48 -19.28
N GLY A 59 7.50 -17.44 -18.36
CA GLY A 59 8.75 -18.19 -18.28
C GLY A 59 9.89 -17.43 -17.61
N VAL A 60 9.57 -16.48 -16.74
CA VAL A 60 10.60 -15.79 -15.93
C VAL A 60 11.30 -16.84 -15.05
N PRO A 61 12.64 -16.89 -15.05
CA PRO A 61 13.37 -17.85 -14.22
C PRO A 61 13.14 -17.57 -12.74
N LEU A 62 13.01 -18.60 -11.93
CA LEU A 62 12.91 -18.51 -10.47
C LEU A 62 14.13 -19.15 -9.84
N ASN A 63 15.19 -18.37 -9.67
CA ASN A 63 16.51 -18.85 -9.20
C ASN A 63 16.71 -18.69 -7.69
N GLY A 64 15.85 -17.95 -7.01
CA GLY A 64 15.98 -17.60 -5.59
C GLY A 64 14.91 -18.22 -4.69
N SER A 65 14.67 -17.59 -3.56
CA SER A 65 13.79 -18.07 -2.50
C SER A 65 12.32 -17.71 -2.76
N VAL A 66 11.49 -18.71 -3.04
CA VAL A 66 10.03 -18.58 -3.18
C VAL A 66 9.38 -18.01 -1.92
N PRO A 67 9.69 -18.47 -0.70
CA PRO A 67 9.12 -17.89 0.52
C PRO A 67 9.40 -16.42 0.68
N LEU A 68 10.57 -15.94 0.28
CA LEU A 68 10.91 -14.51 0.35
C LEU A 68 10.09 -13.68 -0.64
N LEU A 69 9.83 -14.19 -1.83
CA LEU A 69 8.93 -13.55 -2.80
C LEU A 69 7.49 -13.45 -2.27
N PHE A 70 7.00 -14.50 -1.62
CA PHE A 70 5.68 -14.48 -0.98
C PHE A 70 5.62 -13.44 0.15
N ALA A 71 6.62 -13.42 1.03
CA ALA A 71 6.71 -12.45 2.11
C ALA A 71 6.78 -11.02 1.57
N SER A 72 7.59 -10.78 0.53
CA SER A 72 7.71 -9.46 -0.09
C SER A 72 6.40 -9.01 -0.74
N GLY A 73 5.66 -9.90 -1.39
CA GLY A 73 4.34 -9.59 -1.93
C GLY A 73 3.33 -9.19 -0.86
N LEU A 74 3.34 -9.85 0.30
CA LEU A 74 2.48 -9.49 1.43
C LEU A 74 2.85 -8.11 2.00
N VAL A 75 4.13 -7.88 2.26
CA VAL A 75 4.62 -6.59 2.78
C VAL A 75 4.35 -5.46 1.78
N PHE A 76 4.49 -5.72 0.48
CA PHE A 76 4.16 -4.78 -0.58
C PHE A 76 2.69 -4.35 -0.56
N VAL A 77 1.77 -5.31 -0.46
CA VAL A 77 0.32 -5.03 -0.35
C VAL A 77 0.03 -4.20 0.90
N LEU A 78 0.59 -4.58 2.04
CA LEU A 78 0.42 -3.85 3.30
C LEU A 78 0.99 -2.42 3.23
N ALA A 79 2.15 -2.23 2.60
CA ALA A 79 2.77 -0.92 2.44
C ALA A 79 1.92 0.01 1.57
N TYR A 80 1.36 -0.48 0.45
CA TYR A 80 0.45 0.30 -0.39
C TYR A 80 -0.86 0.64 0.30
N GLN A 81 -1.44 -0.29 1.05
CA GLN A 81 -2.62 -0.02 1.87
C GLN A 81 -2.33 1.04 2.94
N ALA A 82 -1.17 0.96 3.57
CA ALA A 82 -0.72 1.94 4.55
C ALA A 82 -0.64 3.36 3.95
N ILE A 83 -0.07 3.49 2.76
CA ILE A 83 0.00 4.76 2.04
C ILE A 83 -1.41 5.25 1.64
N GLY A 84 -2.27 4.38 1.14
CA GLY A 84 -3.66 4.73 0.81
C GLY A 84 -4.42 5.26 2.02
N VAL A 85 -4.27 4.63 3.19
CA VAL A 85 -4.82 5.11 4.46
C VAL A 85 -4.22 6.46 4.84
N ALA A 86 -2.90 6.63 4.76
CA ALA A 86 -2.22 7.87 5.08
C ALA A 86 -2.73 9.03 4.21
N ILE A 87 -2.82 8.85 2.89
CA ILE A 87 -3.36 9.84 1.96
C ILE A 87 -4.80 10.20 2.34
N SER A 88 -5.64 9.20 2.62
CA SER A 88 -7.05 9.40 2.97
C SER A 88 -7.22 10.17 4.29
N VAL A 89 -6.38 9.92 5.28
CA VAL A 89 -6.40 10.59 6.58
C VAL A 89 -5.85 12.03 6.48
N LEU A 90 -4.82 12.24 5.67
CA LEU A 90 -4.22 13.58 5.51
C LEU A 90 -5.14 14.55 4.78
N LEU A 91 -5.82 14.08 3.73
CA LEU A 91 -6.62 14.94 2.85
C LEU A 91 -8.06 15.09 3.32
N SER A 92 -8.60 14.11 4.05
CA SER A 92 -10.00 14.07 4.55
C SER A 92 -11.08 14.30 3.46
N ASN A 93 -10.68 14.31 2.18
CA ASN A 93 -11.53 14.50 1.01
C ASN A 93 -11.34 13.33 0.05
N LEU A 94 -12.44 12.60 -0.23
CA LEU A 94 -12.37 11.37 -1.02
C LEU A 94 -11.89 11.61 -2.46
N ARG A 95 -12.39 12.65 -3.12
CA ARG A 95 -12.00 12.96 -4.52
C ARG A 95 -10.52 13.26 -4.62
N LEU A 96 -10.03 14.11 -3.72
CA LEU A 96 -8.62 14.49 -3.68
C LEU A 96 -7.74 13.29 -3.31
N SER A 97 -8.17 12.45 -2.37
CA SER A 97 -7.45 11.24 -1.99
C SER A 97 -7.32 10.24 -3.13
N LEU A 98 -8.39 10.03 -3.91
CA LEU A 98 -8.37 9.16 -5.08
C LEU A 98 -7.48 9.73 -6.20
N SER A 99 -7.55 11.04 -6.44
CA SER A 99 -6.73 11.70 -7.45
C SER A 99 -5.24 11.64 -7.10
N ILE A 100 -4.88 11.95 -5.86
CA ILE A 100 -3.49 11.91 -5.39
C ILE A 100 -3.00 10.46 -5.29
N GLY A 101 -3.83 9.52 -4.83
CA GLY A 101 -3.48 8.10 -4.79
C GLY A 101 -3.23 7.52 -6.19
N GLY A 102 -4.05 7.91 -7.18
CA GLY A 102 -3.83 7.56 -8.59
C GLY A 102 -2.53 8.16 -9.13
N GLY A 103 -2.30 9.44 -8.89
CA GLY A 103 -1.05 10.11 -9.28
C GLY A 103 0.18 9.48 -8.62
N TYR A 104 0.09 9.17 -7.32
CA TYR A 104 1.16 8.46 -6.60
C TYR A 104 1.49 7.10 -7.25
N SER A 105 0.48 6.35 -7.66
CA SER A 105 0.68 5.04 -8.30
C SER A 105 1.37 5.16 -9.66
N VAL A 106 1.00 6.16 -10.46
CA VAL A 106 1.64 6.44 -11.76
C VAL A 106 3.10 6.84 -11.57
N LEU A 107 3.37 7.74 -10.63
CA LEU A 107 4.74 8.16 -10.29
C LEU A 107 5.57 6.98 -9.74
N ALA A 108 4.98 6.15 -8.89
CA ALA A 108 5.62 4.95 -8.39
C ALA A 108 6.04 4.02 -9.53
N PHE A 109 5.17 3.79 -10.50
CA PHE A 109 5.47 2.96 -11.67
C PHE A 109 6.61 3.55 -12.52
N THR A 110 6.61 4.87 -12.70
CA THR A 110 7.62 5.56 -13.51
C THR A 110 9.00 5.55 -12.86
N PHE A 111 9.08 5.76 -11.53
CA PHE A 111 10.36 5.92 -10.81
C PHE A 111 10.84 4.64 -10.12
N SER A 112 10.10 3.53 -10.20
CA SER A 112 10.47 2.25 -9.56
C SER A 112 11.59 1.46 -10.24
N GLY A 113 12.08 1.92 -11.39
CA GLY A 113 13.07 1.17 -12.16
C GLY A 113 12.49 0.19 -13.20
N LEU A 114 11.15 0.09 -13.29
CA LEU A 114 10.49 -0.76 -14.28
C LEU A 114 10.57 -0.20 -15.71
N THR A 115 10.39 1.11 -15.85
CA THR A 115 10.42 1.80 -17.14
C THR A 115 11.82 2.21 -17.56
N PHE A 116 12.64 2.62 -16.60
CA PHE A 116 14.05 2.98 -16.80
C PHE A 116 14.93 2.25 -15.77
N PRO A 117 16.09 1.72 -16.17
CA PRO A 117 17.02 1.09 -15.25
C PRO A 117 17.40 2.07 -14.12
N PHE A 118 17.22 1.66 -12.88
CA PHE A 118 17.43 2.52 -11.71
C PHE A 118 18.85 3.09 -11.64
N LEU A 119 19.84 2.32 -12.11
CA LEU A 119 21.25 2.75 -12.17
C LEU A 119 21.53 3.82 -13.23
N ALA A 120 20.68 3.94 -14.27
CA ALA A 120 20.80 4.94 -15.31
C ALA A 120 20.08 6.26 -14.97
N MET A 121 19.38 6.30 -13.84
CA MET A 121 18.70 7.52 -13.37
C MET A 121 19.69 8.47 -12.70
N ASP A 122 19.50 9.77 -12.92
CA ASP A 122 20.20 10.82 -12.18
C ASP A 122 19.93 10.73 -10.68
N LEU A 123 20.90 11.15 -9.86
CA LEU A 123 20.84 11.07 -8.41
C LEU A 123 19.52 11.64 -7.80
N PRO A 124 19.00 12.81 -8.21
CA PRO A 124 17.76 13.36 -7.68
C PRO A 124 16.56 12.47 -7.97
N VAL A 125 16.49 11.91 -9.18
CA VAL A 125 15.41 11.03 -9.63
C VAL A 125 15.41 9.71 -8.85
N ARG A 126 16.60 9.17 -8.59
CA ARG A 126 16.80 7.97 -7.79
C ARG A 126 16.33 8.17 -6.34
N ILE A 127 16.62 9.32 -5.73
CA ILE A 127 16.16 9.66 -4.37
C ILE A 127 14.63 9.67 -4.32
N ILE A 128 13.96 10.22 -5.33
CA ILE A 128 12.49 10.20 -5.44
C ILE A 128 11.98 8.76 -5.54
N GLY A 129 12.67 7.90 -6.29
CA GLY A 129 12.31 6.48 -6.42
C GLY A 129 12.22 5.74 -5.08
N TYR A 130 13.07 6.06 -4.12
CA TYR A 130 13.05 5.43 -2.79
C TYR A 130 11.82 5.79 -1.93
N VAL A 131 11.04 6.79 -2.31
CA VAL A 131 9.77 7.13 -1.63
C VAL A 131 8.65 6.11 -1.96
N PHE A 132 8.86 5.26 -2.96
CA PHE A 132 7.85 4.32 -3.43
C PHE A 132 8.18 2.88 -2.99
N PRO A 133 7.26 2.17 -2.30
CA PRO A 133 7.45 0.77 -1.95
C PRO A 133 7.67 -0.15 -3.16
N LEU A 134 7.15 0.26 -4.33
CA LEU A 134 7.30 -0.49 -5.58
C LEU A 134 8.78 -0.66 -5.96
N THR A 135 9.62 0.34 -5.72
CA THR A 135 11.06 0.27 -5.98
C THR A 135 11.70 -0.91 -5.25
N TYR A 136 11.44 -1.03 -3.96
CA TYR A 136 11.97 -2.14 -3.15
C TYR A 136 11.41 -3.50 -3.56
N TYR A 137 10.12 -3.56 -3.92
CA TYR A 137 9.52 -4.79 -4.41
C TYR A 137 10.13 -5.25 -5.73
N VAL A 138 10.38 -4.32 -6.66
CA VAL A 138 11.04 -4.60 -7.95
C VAL A 138 12.47 -5.10 -7.73
N ASP A 139 13.22 -4.47 -6.84
CA ASP A 139 14.58 -4.90 -6.50
C ASP A 139 14.57 -6.32 -5.91
N ILE A 140 13.67 -6.61 -4.96
CA ILE A 140 13.48 -7.95 -4.40
C ILE A 140 13.12 -8.96 -5.50
N PHE A 141 12.20 -8.60 -6.38
CA PHE A 141 11.75 -9.46 -7.47
C PHE A 141 12.91 -9.79 -8.43
N ILE A 142 13.68 -8.79 -8.86
CA ILE A 142 14.83 -8.98 -9.76
C ILE A 142 15.89 -9.83 -9.07
N ASP A 143 16.21 -9.55 -7.82
CA ASP A 143 17.23 -10.30 -7.09
C ASP A 143 16.84 -11.77 -6.89
N GLN A 144 15.60 -12.03 -6.50
CA GLN A 144 15.16 -13.40 -6.21
C GLN A 144 14.73 -14.17 -7.47
N ALA A 145 14.02 -13.53 -8.40
CA ALA A 145 13.57 -14.22 -9.61
C ALA A 145 14.70 -14.40 -10.64
N MET A 146 15.40 -13.32 -10.97
CA MET A 146 16.33 -13.31 -12.09
C MET A 146 17.77 -13.62 -11.68
N ARG A 147 18.29 -12.99 -10.60
CA ARG A 147 19.69 -13.09 -10.17
C ARG A 147 19.96 -14.30 -9.27
N GLY A 148 18.95 -14.82 -8.57
CA GLY A 148 19.15 -15.86 -7.56
C GLY A 148 20.01 -15.39 -6.38
N ALA A 149 19.93 -14.11 -6.03
CA ALA A 149 20.75 -13.53 -4.99
C ALA A 149 20.48 -14.17 -3.62
N PRO A 150 21.52 -14.34 -2.77
CA PRO A 150 21.32 -14.84 -1.42
C PRO A 150 20.30 -13.98 -0.65
N PRO A 151 19.36 -14.60 0.09
CA PRO A 151 18.28 -13.90 0.80
C PRO A 151 18.78 -12.80 1.76
N VAL A 152 19.99 -12.95 2.28
CA VAL A 152 20.61 -12.00 3.22
C VAL A 152 20.73 -10.58 2.64
N TYR A 153 21.01 -10.44 1.35
CA TYR A 153 21.09 -9.12 0.71
C TYR A 153 19.72 -8.51 0.44
N THR A 154 18.76 -9.35 0.12
CA THR A 154 17.41 -8.93 -0.25
C THR A 154 16.54 -8.57 0.96
N ILE A 155 16.84 -9.12 2.15
CA ILE A 155 16.08 -8.88 3.38
C ILE A 155 16.09 -7.41 3.81
N ASN A 156 17.16 -6.67 3.46
CA ASN A 156 17.24 -5.24 3.75
C ASN A 156 16.15 -4.45 3.02
N TYR A 157 15.86 -4.78 1.76
CA TYR A 157 14.80 -4.15 0.98
C TYR A 157 13.42 -4.42 1.58
N LEU A 158 13.22 -5.64 2.11
CA LEU A 158 12.01 -5.99 2.85
C LEU A 158 11.86 -5.12 4.11
N GLY A 159 12.96 -4.88 4.83
CA GLY A 159 12.99 -4.00 5.98
C GLY A 159 12.60 -2.56 5.62
N TYR A 160 13.20 -1.99 4.59
CA TYR A 160 12.86 -0.63 4.12
C TYR A 160 11.40 -0.52 3.68
N MET A 161 10.90 -1.51 2.97
CA MET A 161 9.49 -1.53 2.57
C MET A 161 8.53 -1.64 3.76
N SER A 162 8.92 -2.34 4.82
CA SER A 162 8.13 -2.48 6.05
C SER A 162 7.95 -1.17 6.81
N VAL A 163 8.87 -0.20 6.65
CA VAL A 163 8.77 1.12 7.29
C VAL A 163 7.49 1.85 6.86
N PHE A 164 7.02 1.65 5.63
CA PHE A 164 5.79 2.28 5.16
C PHE A 164 4.54 1.81 5.91
N ILE A 165 4.56 0.60 6.46
CA ILE A 165 3.44 0.05 7.26
C ILE A 165 3.24 0.85 8.55
N LEU A 166 4.24 1.57 9.03
CA LEU A 166 4.14 2.41 10.23
C LEU A 166 3.40 3.72 9.99
N LEU A 167 3.24 4.18 8.73
CA LEU A 167 2.58 5.44 8.41
C LEU A 167 1.16 5.58 8.99
N PRO A 168 0.25 4.61 8.85
CA PRO A 168 -1.06 4.71 9.48
C PRO A 168 -1.01 4.76 11.00
N VAL A 169 -0.04 4.07 11.62
CA VAL A 169 0.11 4.04 13.09
C VAL A 169 0.40 5.44 13.62
N VAL A 170 1.28 6.18 12.96
CA VAL A 170 1.59 7.59 13.31
C VAL A 170 0.36 8.49 13.11
N LEU A 171 -0.50 8.17 12.16
CA LEU A 171 -1.69 8.96 11.82
C LEU A 171 -2.96 8.54 12.59
N LEU A 172 -2.90 7.52 13.45
CA LEU A 172 -4.04 7.03 14.24
C LEU A 172 -4.73 8.11 15.07
N PRO A 173 -4.02 9.04 15.77
CA PRO A 173 -4.67 10.10 16.54
C PRO A 173 -5.52 11.02 15.64
N ARG A 174 -5.02 11.30 14.42
CA ARG A 174 -5.75 12.10 13.45
C ARG A 174 -6.95 11.36 12.87
N LEU A 175 -6.79 10.07 12.57
CA LEU A 175 -7.89 9.21 12.13
C LEU A 175 -9.01 9.17 13.17
N LYS A 176 -8.67 8.99 14.45
CA LYS A 176 -9.63 9.01 15.55
C LYS A 176 -10.39 10.32 15.61
N ARG A 177 -9.72 11.46 15.49
CA ARG A 177 -10.36 12.79 15.44
C ARG A 177 -11.33 12.92 14.27
N ILE A 178 -10.95 12.48 13.08
CA ILE A 178 -11.82 12.55 11.88
C ILE A 178 -13.09 11.71 12.07
N CYS A 179 -13.00 10.58 12.75
CA CYS A 179 -14.15 9.70 13.02
C CYS A 179 -15.07 10.23 14.13
N THR A 180 -14.54 11.03 15.07
CA THR A 180 -15.30 11.53 16.23
C THR A 180 -15.84 12.94 16.07
N ASP A 181 -15.18 13.81 15.30
CA ASP A 181 -15.57 15.22 15.12
C ASP A 181 -16.52 15.41 13.94
N GLU A 182 -17.74 15.86 14.23
CA GLU A 182 -18.77 16.21 13.23
C GLU A 182 -18.34 17.30 12.24
N LYS A 183 -17.33 18.11 12.60
CA LYS A 183 -16.77 19.17 11.75
C LYS A 183 -16.17 18.64 10.44
N TYR A 184 -15.75 17.37 10.43
CA TYR A 184 -15.20 16.71 9.25
C TYR A 184 -16.28 15.97 8.44
N TRP A 185 -17.50 15.88 9.00
CA TRP A 185 -18.63 15.22 8.37
C TRP A 185 -19.30 16.21 7.42
N GLY A 186 -19.17 16.01 6.13
CA GLY A 186 -19.81 16.83 5.10
C GLY A 186 -18.92 17.79 4.31
N ARG A 187 -17.63 17.84 4.57
CA ARG A 187 -16.66 18.51 3.70
C ARG A 187 -16.24 17.55 2.57
N LEU A 188 -17.05 17.51 1.54
CA LEU A 188 -16.82 16.74 0.30
C LEU A 188 -16.86 17.68 -0.88
#